data_ac0b4b894d9d616706b9a4ba05565717
#
_entry.id   ac0b4b894d9d616706b9a4ba05565717
#
_cell.length_a   1.000
_cell.length_b   1.000
_cell.length_c   1.000
_cell.angle_alpha   90.00
_cell.angle_beta   90.00
_cell.angle_gamma   90.00
#
_symmetry.space_group_name_H-M   'P 1'
#
loop_
_entity.id
_entity.type
_entity.pdbx_description
1 polymer ?
#
loop_
_entity_poly.entity_id
_entity_poly.type
_entity_poly.pdbx_seq_one_letter_code
_entity_poly.pdbx_strand_id
1 'polypeptide(L)'
;MRSVAVGLVVAAIIGASYPYVVLKFGFGPNISVVSAFFGFLALGLFSKSYNRWENNIVQTAGTSAAQVAFLCWLLAAFDLLAMEPGSGFDVHLTTFQTFAWLSASGLLGVFLAVPLRKHFIDDENLPFPDGIAAGETLIALDARGPQARKSAFAMMAALVASGLVFLATVLQWVRDAVPFAVNDFSGRLGLGFGVSLLSIGSGIIIGLRISASMLVGGLLAWVVMPPWLVSQGLLAADGRRVDILLLVMWPSVGLLVAGGMCALLLRWRVLMATLRSLTAADVTTGDLSLRWVGLGAGVCTVALIAVQSLFFATPVWHSMLAILLSVPLGLVALRVLGETNWGPISTMTNVMQAMFAVIAPGDLRASMVSSGITGAVAAESEGLMQDFRAGAMIGSTPRILTYMQLIAVPVGALALAVMYPLLRDTYGIVGEGAQLLSPTSQRWVGFAKLVTQDLSGAGASAESLARLSWMQTSTAVGAVIGVVLTLLEQRKTWRPFVPSPAGVGIAMLIPVSAVTVIFLGAVLDVVWTRVSPATQKHYAIASASGLIAGEALVAVLIPLLVTIGLLSLP
;
A
#
# COMPACT_ATOMS: atom_id res chain seq x y z
N MET A 1 13.95 -3.05 26.26
CA MET A 1 14.64 -1.75 26.09
C MET A 1 15.60 -1.75 24.91
N ARG A 2 16.53 -2.75 24.78
CA ARG A 2 17.49 -2.84 23.66
C ARG A 2 16.80 -2.87 22.29
N SER A 3 15.83 -3.76 22.09
CA SER A 3 15.09 -3.89 20.81
C SER A 3 14.33 -2.62 20.43
N VAL A 4 13.81 -1.88 21.43
CA VAL A 4 13.16 -0.58 21.18
C VAL A 4 14.18 0.45 20.71
N ALA A 5 15.33 0.57 21.37
CA ALA A 5 16.37 1.52 20.97
C ALA A 5 16.91 1.22 19.57
N VAL A 6 17.23 -0.05 19.28
CA VAL A 6 17.65 -0.50 17.94
C VAL A 6 16.54 -0.24 16.92
N GLY A 7 15.28 -0.53 17.28
CA GLY A 7 14.13 -0.29 16.41
C GLY A 7 13.98 1.18 16.04
N LEU A 8 14.15 2.10 16.99
CA LEU A 8 14.08 3.55 16.70
C LEU A 8 15.20 4.04 15.79
N VAL A 9 16.41 3.49 15.95
CA VAL A 9 17.53 3.79 15.02
C VAL A 9 17.22 3.30 13.61
N VAL A 10 16.74 2.06 13.48
CA VAL A 10 16.33 1.49 12.18
C VAL A 10 15.17 2.29 11.58
N ALA A 11 14.18 2.67 12.39
CA ALA A 11 13.07 3.52 11.98
C ALA A 11 13.54 4.88 11.46
N ALA A 12 14.48 5.52 12.13
CA ALA A 12 15.03 6.81 11.69
C ALA A 12 15.79 6.68 10.36
N ILE A 13 16.60 5.64 10.18
CA ILE A 13 17.34 5.39 8.94
C ILE A 13 16.37 5.15 7.78
N ILE A 14 15.39 4.28 7.97
CA ILE A 14 14.40 3.95 6.94
C ILE A 14 13.52 5.17 6.64
N GLY A 15 13.01 5.86 7.66
CA GLY A 15 12.21 7.06 7.50
C GLY A 15 12.92 8.18 6.75
N ALA A 16 14.25 8.28 6.88
CA ALA A 16 15.07 9.25 6.16
C ALA A 16 15.37 8.84 4.71
N SER A 17 15.61 7.56 4.43
CA SER A 17 16.04 7.09 3.11
C SER A 17 14.87 6.76 2.16
N TYR A 18 13.77 6.27 2.70
CA TYR A 18 12.64 5.78 1.92
C TYR A 18 11.93 6.83 1.05
N PRO A 19 11.80 8.11 1.47
CA PRO A 19 11.19 9.15 0.63
C PRO A 19 11.86 9.32 -0.72
N TYR A 20 13.18 9.15 -0.81
CA TYR A 20 13.90 9.21 -2.08
C TYR A 20 13.40 8.14 -3.08
N VAL A 21 13.20 6.90 -2.60
CA VAL A 21 12.67 5.78 -3.41
C VAL A 21 11.29 6.12 -3.95
N VAL A 22 10.41 6.55 -3.06
CA VAL A 22 9.01 6.83 -3.39
C VAL A 22 8.89 8.00 -4.38
N LEU A 23 9.63 9.08 -4.15
CA LEU A 23 9.62 10.26 -5.02
C LEU A 23 10.23 9.98 -6.39
N LYS A 24 11.26 9.15 -6.47
CA LYS A 24 11.93 8.83 -7.73
C LYS A 24 11.13 7.83 -8.57
N PHE A 25 10.65 6.75 -7.97
CA PHE A 25 10.04 5.63 -8.70
C PHE A 25 8.51 5.66 -8.69
N GLY A 26 7.88 6.42 -7.78
CA GLY A 26 6.43 6.52 -7.65
C GLY A 26 5.77 5.31 -6.98
N PHE A 27 6.56 4.41 -6.41
CA PHE A 27 6.08 3.29 -5.60
C PHE A 27 7.03 3.03 -4.43
N GLY A 28 6.55 2.32 -3.42
CA GLY A 28 7.36 1.93 -2.27
C GLY A 28 7.46 0.41 -2.18
N PRO A 29 8.68 -0.18 -2.18
CA PRO A 29 8.86 -1.60 -1.92
C PRO A 29 8.48 -1.93 -0.48
N ASN A 30 8.15 -3.20 -0.22
CA ASN A 30 7.88 -3.66 1.12
C ASN A 30 9.11 -3.56 2.02
N ILE A 31 8.96 -2.81 3.09
CA ILE A 31 10.05 -2.58 4.05
C ILE A 31 10.04 -3.58 5.21
N SER A 32 8.98 -4.32 5.44
CA SER A 32 8.90 -5.27 6.57
C SER A 32 10.06 -6.26 6.57
N VAL A 33 10.34 -6.85 5.42
CA VAL A 33 11.47 -7.78 5.25
C VAL A 33 12.81 -7.07 5.39
N VAL A 34 12.96 -5.89 4.78
CA VAL A 34 14.19 -5.09 4.86
C VAL A 34 14.47 -4.69 6.31
N SER A 35 13.44 -4.28 7.05
CA SER A 35 13.55 -3.96 8.48
C SER A 35 13.97 -5.16 9.32
N ALA A 36 13.47 -6.37 8.98
CA ALA A 36 13.90 -7.60 9.65
C ALA A 36 15.39 -7.89 9.42
N PHE A 37 15.92 -7.65 8.22
CA PHE A 37 17.35 -7.78 7.94
C PHE A 37 18.20 -6.73 8.66
N PHE A 38 17.78 -5.47 8.64
CA PHE A 38 18.48 -4.42 9.40
C PHE A 38 18.43 -4.67 10.90
N GLY A 39 17.31 -5.16 11.41
CA GLY A 39 17.18 -5.57 12.80
C GLY A 39 18.09 -6.73 13.16
N PHE A 40 18.21 -7.74 12.30
CA PHE A 40 19.14 -8.85 12.49
C PHE A 40 20.60 -8.36 12.54
N LEU A 41 21.02 -7.53 11.60
CA LEU A 41 22.37 -6.97 11.57
C LEU A 41 22.65 -6.11 12.80
N ALA A 42 21.74 -5.18 13.13
CA ALA A 42 21.91 -4.29 14.26
C ALA A 42 21.90 -5.03 15.61
N LEU A 43 20.97 -5.97 15.82
CA LEU A 43 20.96 -6.79 17.04
C LEU A 43 22.19 -7.70 17.12
N GLY A 44 22.67 -8.23 16.00
CA GLY A 44 23.88 -9.04 15.93
C GLY A 44 25.15 -8.27 16.29
N LEU A 45 25.26 -6.99 15.91
CA LEU A 45 26.37 -6.11 16.27
C LEU A 45 26.43 -5.81 17.78
N PHE A 46 25.26 -5.66 18.42
CA PHE A 46 25.15 -5.27 19.83
C PHE A 46 24.98 -6.45 20.80
N SER A 47 24.80 -7.68 20.32
CA SER A 47 24.56 -8.83 21.19
C SER A 47 24.92 -10.16 20.53
N LYS A 48 25.51 -11.04 21.33
CA LYS A 48 25.79 -12.44 20.94
C LYS A 48 24.53 -13.33 20.94
N SER A 49 23.39 -12.85 21.48
CA SER A 49 22.13 -13.60 21.52
C SER A 49 21.09 -12.93 20.61
N TYR A 50 20.91 -13.48 19.43
CA TYR A 50 19.81 -13.12 18.54
C TYR A 50 18.51 -13.78 19.01
N ASN A 51 17.39 -13.02 18.92
CA ASN A 51 16.07 -13.49 19.26
C ASN A 51 15.06 -12.93 18.24
N ARG A 52 14.30 -13.81 17.57
CA ARG A 52 13.31 -13.43 16.55
C ARG A 52 12.21 -12.50 17.07
N TRP A 53 11.81 -12.62 18.34
CA TRP A 53 10.80 -11.72 18.93
C TRP A 53 11.33 -10.29 19.11
N GLU A 54 12.59 -10.14 19.55
CA GLU A 54 13.24 -8.82 19.61
C GLU A 54 13.40 -8.22 18.21
N ASN A 55 13.75 -9.04 17.22
CA ASN A 55 13.85 -8.58 15.84
C ASN A 55 12.49 -8.20 15.24
N ASN A 56 11.41 -8.90 15.61
CA ASN A 56 10.06 -8.50 15.20
C ASN A 56 9.67 -7.09 15.73
N ILE A 57 10.11 -6.73 16.94
CA ILE A 57 9.92 -5.36 17.46
C ILE A 57 10.68 -4.34 16.59
N VAL A 58 11.92 -4.66 16.20
CA VAL A 58 12.73 -3.79 15.33
C VAL A 58 12.11 -3.70 13.93
N GLN A 59 11.66 -4.83 13.39
CA GLN A 59 10.99 -4.91 12.10
C GLN A 59 9.72 -4.04 12.08
N THR A 60 8.88 -4.12 13.11
CA THR A 60 7.68 -3.28 13.25
C THR A 60 8.02 -1.79 13.29
N ALA A 61 9.11 -1.41 13.99
CA ALA A 61 9.54 -0.01 14.00
C ALA A 61 9.92 0.51 12.62
N GLY A 62 10.69 -0.28 11.86
CA GLY A 62 11.11 0.09 10.52
C GLY A 62 9.94 0.12 9.53
N THR A 63 9.00 -0.84 9.61
CA THR A 63 7.78 -0.86 8.79
C THR A 63 6.94 0.40 9.03
N SER A 64 6.70 0.75 10.29
CA SER A 64 5.93 1.95 10.64
C SER A 64 6.57 3.23 10.10
N ALA A 65 7.88 3.40 10.31
CA ALA A 65 8.58 4.56 9.78
C ALA A 65 8.53 4.65 8.25
N ALA A 66 8.57 3.52 7.55
CA ALA A 66 8.42 3.46 6.10
C ALA A 66 7.01 3.85 5.65
N GLN A 67 5.97 3.42 6.37
CA GLN A 67 4.58 3.78 6.04
C GLN A 67 4.33 5.28 6.17
N VAL A 68 4.87 5.92 7.20
CA VAL A 68 4.84 7.39 7.28
C VAL A 68 5.68 8.02 6.17
N ALA A 69 6.88 7.53 5.93
CA ALA A 69 7.79 8.06 4.92
C ALA A 69 7.25 7.91 3.49
N PHE A 70 6.45 6.86 3.25
CA PHE A 70 5.71 6.68 1.99
C PHE A 70 4.81 7.89 1.67
N LEU A 71 4.31 8.58 2.67
CA LEU A 71 3.43 9.74 2.48
C LEU A 71 4.15 11.00 1.95
N CYS A 72 5.46 10.93 1.67
CA CYS A 72 6.21 12.02 1.03
C CYS A 72 5.58 12.48 -0.30
N TRP A 73 4.88 11.58 -1.00
CA TRP A 73 4.18 11.92 -2.24
C TRP A 73 3.00 12.88 -2.01
N LEU A 74 2.38 12.90 -0.80
CA LEU A 74 1.38 13.91 -0.44
C LEU A 74 2.00 15.30 -0.35
N LEU A 75 3.18 15.39 0.28
CA LEU A 75 3.92 16.66 0.41
C LEU A 75 4.36 17.16 -0.96
N ALA A 76 4.86 16.26 -1.81
CA ALA A 76 5.24 16.61 -3.18
C ALA A 76 4.03 17.08 -4.03
N ALA A 77 2.85 16.51 -3.80
CA ALA A 77 1.63 16.96 -4.46
C ALA A 77 1.20 18.37 -3.99
N PHE A 78 1.41 18.70 -2.72
CA PHE A 78 1.17 20.06 -2.22
C PHE A 78 2.11 21.07 -2.87
N ASP A 79 3.42 20.76 -2.97
CA ASP A 79 4.37 21.62 -3.65
C ASP A 79 4.06 21.76 -5.15
N LEU A 80 3.65 20.68 -5.83
CA LEU A 80 3.20 20.72 -7.23
C LEU A 80 2.03 21.68 -7.44
N LEU A 81 1.04 21.65 -6.54
CA LEU A 81 -0.13 22.54 -6.61
C LEU A 81 0.22 23.98 -6.24
N ALA A 82 1.04 24.19 -5.23
CA ALA A 82 1.44 25.52 -4.79
C ALA A 82 2.26 26.28 -5.84
N MET A 83 3.03 25.55 -6.67
CA MET A 83 3.80 26.15 -7.78
C MET A 83 2.99 26.41 -9.05
N GLU A 84 1.76 25.91 -9.13
CA GLU A 84 0.93 26.07 -10.31
C GLU A 84 0.15 27.39 -10.28
N PRO A 85 0.39 28.29 -11.25
CA PRO A 85 -0.33 29.55 -11.31
C PRO A 85 -1.84 29.34 -11.43
N GLY A 86 -2.61 29.99 -10.55
CA GLY A 86 -4.08 29.93 -10.59
C GLY A 86 -4.71 28.70 -9.92
N SER A 87 -3.92 27.82 -9.29
CA SER A 87 -4.45 26.66 -8.56
C SER A 87 -5.29 27.05 -7.33
N GLY A 88 -5.08 28.24 -6.76
CA GLY A 88 -5.67 28.66 -5.49
C GLY A 88 -5.20 27.84 -4.28
N PHE A 89 -4.21 26.98 -4.47
CA PHE A 89 -3.65 26.12 -3.43
C PHE A 89 -2.33 26.70 -2.91
N ASP A 90 -2.39 27.35 -1.76
CA ASP A 90 -1.24 27.95 -1.09
C ASP A 90 -1.06 27.27 0.28
N VAL A 91 -0.52 26.07 0.27
CA VAL A 91 -0.26 25.27 1.48
C VAL A 91 1.22 24.91 1.53
N HIS A 92 1.96 25.65 2.33
CA HIS A 92 3.36 25.38 2.63
C HIS A 92 3.50 24.91 4.08
N LEU A 93 3.89 23.67 4.28
CA LEU A 93 4.04 23.11 5.60
C LEU A 93 5.47 23.28 6.12
N THR A 94 5.60 23.83 7.33
CA THR A 94 6.86 23.80 8.07
C THR A 94 7.18 22.38 8.53
N THR A 95 8.43 22.12 8.92
CA THR A 95 8.86 20.84 9.48
C THR A 95 7.98 20.41 10.66
N PHE A 96 7.64 21.34 11.57
CA PHE A 96 6.77 21.05 12.71
C PHE A 96 5.34 20.71 12.30
N GLN A 97 4.77 21.44 11.33
CA GLN A 97 3.41 21.20 10.83
C GLN A 97 3.31 19.85 10.13
N THR A 98 4.30 19.51 9.30
CA THR A 98 4.41 18.21 8.65
C THR A 98 4.49 17.09 9.69
N PHE A 99 5.39 17.22 10.66
CA PHE A 99 5.54 16.27 11.77
C PHE A 99 4.23 16.06 12.54
N ALA A 100 3.58 17.16 12.95
CA ALA A 100 2.35 17.10 13.74
C ALA A 100 1.19 16.44 12.95
N TRP A 101 1.02 16.81 11.69
CA TRP A 101 -0.04 16.28 10.82
C TRP A 101 0.14 14.79 10.54
N LEU A 102 1.35 14.39 10.12
CA LEU A 102 1.65 12.98 9.81
C LEU A 102 1.62 12.11 11.07
N SER A 103 2.12 12.61 12.21
CA SER A 103 2.05 11.87 13.47
C SER A 103 0.61 11.66 13.93
N ALA A 104 -0.22 12.71 13.94
CA ALA A 104 -1.60 12.59 14.38
C ALA A 104 -2.42 11.66 13.49
N SER A 105 -2.29 11.78 12.15
CA SER A 105 -3.00 10.93 11.21
C SER A 105 -2.49 9.49 11.19
N GLY A 106 -1.18 9.27 11.27
CA GLY A 106 -0.60 7.93 11.33
C GLY A 106 -0.97 7.20 12.62
N LEU A 107 -0.85 7.86 13.79
CA LEU A 107 -1.28 7.28 15.07
C LEU A 107 -2.77 6.92 15.08
N LEU A 108 -3.62 7.73 14.47
CA LEU A 108 -5.03 7.40 14.30
C LEU A 108 -5.19 6.10 13.51
N GLY A 109 -4.42 5.90 12.42
CA GLY A 109 -4.42 4.66 11.63
C GLY A 109 -4.03 3.43 12.46
N VAL A 110 -3.01 3.55 13.31
CA VAL A 110 -2.62 2.48 14.24
C VAL A 110 -3.79 2.10 15.15
N PHE A 111 -4.42 3.07 15.82
CA PHE A 111 -5.54 2.78 16.74
C PHE A 111 -6.74 2.19 16.03
N LEU A 112 -7.02 2.57 14.77
CA LEU A 112 -8.13 2.00 13.99
C LEU A 112 -7.83 0.58 13.52
N ALA A 113 -6.58 0.21 13.30
CA ALA A 113 -6.19 -1.13 12.86
C ALA A 113 -6.23 -2.18 13.98
N VAL A 114 -5.87 -1.81 15.23
CA VAL A 114 -5.77 -2.76 16.36
C VAL A 114 -7.02 -3.62 16.55
N PRO A 115 -8.25 -3.08 16.62
CA PRO A 115 -9.45 -3.88 16.83
C PRO A 115 -9.79 -4.81 15.65
N LEU A 116 -9.17 -4.60 14.48
CA LEU A 116 -9.44 -5.36 13.26
C LEU A 116 -8.54 -6.59 13.12
N ARG A 117 -7.45 -6.67 13.90
CA ARG A 117 -6.48 -7.78 13.85
C ARG A 117 -7.16 -9.14 13.95
N LYS A 118 -7.97 -9.32 14.99
CA LYS A 118 -8.65 -10.59 15.23
C LYS A 118 -9.55 -10.97 14.06
N HIS A 119 -10.29 -10.00 13.52
CA HIS A 119 -11.20 -10.23 12.40
C HIS A 119 -10.44 -10.67 11.14
N PHE A 120 -9.40 -9.93 10.72
CA PHE A 120 -8.71 -10.20 9.45
C PHE A 120 -7.69 -11.35 9.55
N ILE A 121 -6.97 -11.46 10.67
CA ILE A 121 -5.88 -12.44 10.82
C ILE A 121 -6.38 -13.76 11.40
N ASP A 122 -7.19 -13.71 12.47
CA ASP A 122 -7.61 -14.93 13.16
C ASP A 122 -8.90 -15.51 12.55
N ASP A 123 -9.95 -14.68 12.33
CA ASP A 123 -11.27 -15.17 11.90
C ASP A 123 -11.33 -15.38 10.38
N GLU A 124 -10.86 -14.43 9.57
CA GLU A 124 -10.84 -14.56 8.10
C GLU A 124 -9.58 -15.22 7.58
N ASN A 125 -8.52 -15.25 8.38
CA ASN A 125 -7.20 -15.79 8.03
C ASN A 125 -6.68 -15.26 6.69
N LEU A 126 -6.77 -13.95 6.48
CA LEU A 126 -6.24 -13.32 5.27
C LEU A 126 -4.71 -13.50 5.21
N PRO A 127 -4.15 -13.77 4.03
CA PRO A 127 -2.74 -14.11 3.90
C PRO A 127 -1.80 -12.98 4.31
N PHE A 128 -2.09 -11.71 3.96
CA PHE A 128 -1.13 -10.60 4.11
C PHE A 128 0.28 -11.02 3.66
N PRO A 129 0.51 -11.21 2.35
CA PRO A 129 1.70 -11.90 1.84
C PRO A 129 3.03 -11.32 2.29
N ASP A 130 3.13 -10.01 2.37
CA ASP A 130 4.34 -9.34 2.86
C ASP A 130 4.56 -9.58 4.36
N GLY A 131 3.49 -9.68 5.15
CA GLY A 131 3.55 -10.11 6.54
C GLY A 131 4.04 -11.56 6.68
N ILE A 132 3.60 -12.47 5.77
CA ILE A 132 4.11 -13.82 5.69
C ILE A 132 5.60 -13.81 5.33
N ALA A 133 6.01 -13.02 4.33
CA ALA A 133 7.41 -12.91 3.92
C ALA A 133 8.31 -12.40 5.07
N ALA A 134 7.84 -11.43 5.84
CA ALA A 134 8.55 -10.93 7.02
C ALA A 134 8.63 -11.99 8.12
N GLY A 135 7.52 -12.70 8.41
CA GLY A 135 7.48 -13.78 9.39
C GLY A 135 8.43 -14.93 9.04
N GLU A 136 8.43 -15.39 7.79
CA GLU A 136 9.37 -16.40 7.30
C GLU A 136 10.83 -15.93 7.38
N THR A 137 11.07 -14.64 7.09
CA THR A 137 12.41 -14.06 7.25
C THR A 137 12.87 -14.12 8.71
N LEU A 138 12.02 -13.74 9.66
CA LEU A 138 12.34 -13.82 11.09
C LEU A 138 12.62 -15.27 11.54
N ILE A 139 11.84 -16.23 11.03
CA ILE A 139 12.04 -17.66 11.29
C ILE A 139 13.35 -18.15 10.69
N ALA A 140 13.64 -17.76 9.44
CA ALA A 140 14.85 -18.17 8.74
C ALA A 140 16.13 -17.63 9.38
N LEU A 141 16.10 -16.39 9.86
CA LEU A 141 17.23 -15.75 10.56
C LEU A 141 17.52 -16.38 11.95
N ASP A 142 16.51 -17.02 12.59
CA ASP A 142 16.65 -17.77 13.84
C ASP A 142 16.68 -19.30 13.63
N ALA A 143 16.96 -19.77 12.40
CA ALA A 143 16.83 -21.17 12.02
C ALA A 143 17.76 -22.10 12.80
N ARG A 144 17.18 -23.06 13.53
CA ARG A 144 17.90 -24.10 14.29
C ARG A 144 17.45 -25.49 13.84
N GLY A 145 18.44 -26.37 13.66
CA GLY A 145 18.20 -27.75 13.20
C GLY A 145 18.28 -27.91 11.67
N PRO A 146 18.44 -29.17 11.18
CA PRO A 146 18.74 -29.45 9.78
C PRO A 146 17.65 -29.01 8.80
N GLN A 147 16.38 -29.26 9.13
CA GLN A 147 15.26 -28.93 8.25
C GLN A 147 15.03 -27.40 8.16
N ALA A 148 15.07 -26.71 9.29
CA ALA A 148 14.94 -25.27 9.34
C ALA A 148 16.08 -24.58 8.55
N ARG A 149 17.32 -25.10 8.65
CA ARG A 149 18.46 -24.60 7.85
C ARG A 149 18.26 -24.79 6.35
N LYS A 150 17.65 -25.92 5.90
CA LYS A 150 17.35 -26.14 4.48
C LYS A 150 16.32 -25.13 3.96
N SER A 151 15.25 -24.87 4.71
CA SER A 151 14.24 -23.85 4.36
C SER A 151 14.86 -22.44 4.34
N ALA A 152 15.69 -22.11 5.34
CA ALA A 152 16.42 -20.85 5.36
C ALA A 152 17.39 -20.71 4.17
N PHE A 153 18.08 -21.79 3.78
CA PHE A 153 18.93 -21.79 2.59
C PHE A 153 18.12 -21.57 1.31
N ALA A 154 16.96 -22.24 1.15
CA ALA A 154 16.07 -22.03 0.00
C ALA A 154 15.59 -20.55 -0.07
N MET A 155 15.23 -19.98 1.08
CA MET A 155 14.84 -18.56 1.17
C MET A 155 16.01 -17.64 0.78
N MET A 156 17.22 -17.87 1.30
CA MET A 156 18.40 -17.05 1.00
C MET A 156 18.83 -17.17 -0.46
N ALA A 157 18.76 -18.36 -1.06
CA ALA A 157 19.02 -18.56 -2.48
C ALA A 157 18.01 -17.79 -3.36
N ALA A 158 16.74 -17.86 -3.02
CA ALA A 158 15.67 -17.11 -3.70
C ALA A 158 15.87 -15.59 -3.53
N LEU A 159 16.25 -15.12 -2.33
CA LEU A 159 16.57 -13.72 -2.05
C LEU A 159 17.71 -13.21 -2.92
N VAL A 160 18.82 -13.94 -2.98
CA VAL A 160 19.98 -13.57 -3.80
C VAL A 160 19.61 -13.54 -5.28
N ALA A 161 18.89 -14.56 -5.77
CA ALA A 161 18.44 -14.63 -7.16
C ALA A 161 17.53 -13.44 -7.52
N SER A 162 16.57 -13.13 -6.67
CA SER A 162 15.64 -12.01 -6.87
C SER A 162 16.35 -10.66 -6.82
N GLY A 163 17.24 -10.47 -5.85
CA GLY A 163 18.03 -9.25 -5.73
C GLY A 163 18.94 -9.02 -6.94
N LEU A 164 19.58 -10.07 -7.47
CA LEU A 164 20.43 -9.98 -8.67
C LEU A 164 19.63 -9.67 -9.93
N VAL A 165 18.45 -10.29 -10.11
CA VAL A 165 17.57 -9.99 -11.25
C VAL A 165 17.10 -8.54 -11.19
N PHE A 166 16.65 -8.07 -10.02
CA PHE A 166 16.23 -6.69 -9.86
C PHE A 166 17.38 -5.70 -10.06
N LEU A 167 18.57 -5.98 -9.55
CA LEU A 167 19.76 -5.18 -9.80
C LEU A 167 20.07 -5.10 -11.30
N ALA A 168 19.96 -6.21 -12.03
CA ALA A 168 20.16 -6.24 -13.49
C ALA A 168 19.12 -5.39 -14.24
N THR A 169 17.86 -5.31 -13.76
CA THR A 169 16.86 -4.41 -14.34
C THR A 169 17.16 -2.94 -14.03
N VAL A 170 17.59 -2.60 -12.82
CA VAL A 170 17.98 -1.24 -12.45
C VAL A 170 19.20 -0.74 -13.24
N LEU A 171 20.16 -1.62 -13.49
CA LEU A 171 21.35 -1.35 -14.32
C LEU A 171 21.05 -1.41 -15.84
N GLN A 172 19.79 -1.61 -16.23
CA GLN A 172 19.35 -1.73 -17.63
C GLN A 172 20.00 -2.87 -18.43
N TRP A 173 20.61 -3.85 -17.77
CA TRP A 173 21.12 -5.07 -18.42
C TRP A 173 20.01 -5.99 -18.88
N VAL A 174 18.86 -5.96 -18.16
CA VAL A 174 17.65 -6.68 -18.49
C VAL A 174 16.50 -5.68 -18.53
N ARG A 175 15.59 -5.82 -19.50
CA ARG A 175 14.39 -4.97 -19.55
C ARG A 175 13.48 -5.31 -18.38
N ASP A 176 12.84 -4.30 -17.81
CA ASP A 176 11.86 -4.43 -16.72
C ASP A 176 10.57 -5.17 -17.11
N ALA A 177 10.27 -5.22 -18.42
CA ALA A 177 9.19 -6.01 -18.98
C ALA A 177 9.53 -6.51 -20.40
N VAL A 178 9.04 -7.71 -20.71
CA VAL A 178 9.06 -8.27 -22.06
C VAL A 178 7.71 -7.95 -22.73
N PRO A 179 7.66 -7.01 -23.68
CA PRO A 179 6.40 -6.56 -24.26
C PRO A 179 5.75 -7.65 -25.13
N PHE A 180 4.42 -7.74 -25.07
CA PHE A 180 3.64 -8.43 -26.09
C PHE A 180 3.49 -7.48 -27.29
N ALA A 181 4.47 -7.46 -28.18
CA ALA A 181 4.49 -6.60 -29.36
C ALA A 181 3.53 -7.13 -30.43
N VAL A 182 2.23 -6.86 -30.26
CA VAL A 182 1.23 -7.20 -31.30
C VAL A 182 1.00 -5.99 -32.22
N ASN A 183 1.05 -4.77 -31.67
CA ASN A 183 0.93 -3.49 -32.40
C ASN A 183 1.46 -2.32 -31.55
N ASP A 184 1.57 -1.12 -32.15
CA ASP A 184 2.05 0.09 -31.46
C ASP A 184 1.18 0.48 -30.27
N PHE A 185 -0.12 0.18 -30.32
CA PHE A 185 -1.05 0.42 -29.23
C PHE A 185 -0.74 -0.45 -28.00
N SER A 186 -0.49 -1.75 -28.21
CA SER A 186 -0.12 -2.69 -27.12
C SER A 186 1.23 -2.33 -26.49
N GLY A 187 2.19 -1.85 -27.28
CA GLY A 187 3.49 -1.37 -26.80
C GLY A 187 3.37 -0.16 -25.87
N ARG A 188 2.53 0.82 -26.24
CA ARG A 188 2.27 2.02 -25.41
C ARG A 188 1.55 1.71 -24.11
N LEU A 189 0.71 0.69 -24.06
CA LEU A 189 0.01 0.24 -22.87
C LEU A 189 0.92 -0.54 -21.90
N GLY A 190 2.12 -0.93 -22.32
CA GLY A 190 3.03 -1.75 -21.52
C GLY A 190 2.48 -3.16 -21.29
N LEU A 191 1.75 -3.71 -22.29
CA LEU A 191 1.30 -5.09 -22.26
C LEU A 191 2.51 -6.01 -22.39
N GLY A 192 2.72 -6.89 -21.41
CA GLY A 192 3.89 -7.76 -21.39
C GLY A 192 3.98 -8.63 -20.16
N PHE A 193 5.06 -9.37 -20.07
CA PHE A 193 5.50 -10.01 -18.82
C PHE A 193 6.50 -9.11 -18.10
N GLY A 194 6.21 -8.74 -16.87
CA GLY A 194 7.16 -8.04 -16.01
C GLY A 194 8.31 -8.96 -15.61
N VAL A 195 9.50 -8.38 -15.43
CA VAL A 195 10.65 -9.10 -14.90
C VAL A 195 10.75 -8.78 -13.40
N SER A 196 9.84 -9.35 -12.59
CA SER A 196 9.78 -9.15 -11.15
C SER A 196 9.60 -10.49 -10.44
N LEU A 197 10.62 -10.93 -9.75
CA LEU A 197 10.56 -12.16 -8.95
C LEU A 197 9.75 -11.98 -7.66
N LEU A 198 9.64 -10.74 -7.14
CA LEU A 198 8.71 -10.37 -6.08
C LEU A 198 7.27 -10.70 -6.48
N SER A 199 6.88 -10.37 -7.71
CA SER A 199 5.54 -10.67 -8.23
C SER A 199 5.29 -12.18 -8.31
N ILE A 200 6.30 -13.00 -8.69
CA ILE A 200 6.21 -14.46 -8.65
C ILE A 200 6.00 -14.95 -7.22
N GLY A 201 6.80 -14.46 -6.27
CA GLY A 201 6.67 -14.81 -4.85
C GLY A 201 5.30 -14.46 -4.29
N SER A 202 4.80 -13.28 -4.59
CA SER A 202 3.45 -12.84 -4.21
C SER A 202 2.38 -13.78 -4.77
N GLY A 203 2.50 -14.18 -6.04
CA GLY A 203 1.57 -15.11 -6.69
C GLY A 203 1.51 -16.49 -6.01
N ILE A 204 2.67 -17.04 -5.61
CA ILE A 204 2.77 -18.29 -4.86
C ILE A 204 2.00 -18.20 -3.52
N ILE A 205 2.13 -17.08 -2.79
CA ILE A 205 1.50 -16.89 -1.48
C ILE A 205 -0.01 -16.61 -1.62
N ILE A 206 -0.40 -15.77 -2.57
CA ILE A 206 -1.79 -15.35 -2.80
C ILE A 206 -2.64 -16.54 -3.32
N GLY A 207 -2.04 -17.38 -4.16
CA GLY A 207 -2.68 -18.55 -4.74
C GLY A 207 -3.48 -18.28 -6.01
N LEU A 208 -3.86 -19.37 -6.70
CA LEU A 208 -4.41 -19.33 -8.06
C LEU A 208 -5.72 -18.54 -8.18
N ARG A 209 -6.64 -18.67 -7.23
CA ARG A 209 -7.96 -18.04 -7.31
C ARG A 209 -7.88 -16.51 -7.37
N ILE A 210 -7.12 -15.92 -6.46
CA ILE A 210 -6.97 -14.46 -6.38
C ILE A 210 -6.16 -13.95 -7.56
N SER A 211 -5.04 -14.62 -7.90
CA SER A 211 -4.20 -14.26 -9.05
C SER A 211 -4.94 -14.34 -10.39
N ALA A 212 -5.81 -15.35 -10.58
CA ALA A 212 -6.70 -15.45 -11.73
C ALA A 212 -7.73 -14.32 -11.76
N SER A 213 -8.30 -13.95 -10.61
CA SER A 213 -9.19 -12.78 -10.50
C SER A 213 -8.47 -11.48 -10.87
N MET A 214 -7.22 -11.33 -10.43
CA MET A 214 -6.37 -10.20 -10.81
C MET A 214 -6.11 -10.21 -12.32
N LEU A 215 -5.82 -11.37 -12.92
CA LEU A 215 -5.63 -11.45 -14.37
C LEU A 215 -6.87 -10.99 -15.14
N VAL A 216 -8.07 -11.40 -14.71
CA VAL A 216 -9.34 -10.92 -15.31
C VAL A 216 -9.44 -9.40 -15.22
N GLY A 217 -9.19 -8.81 -14.04
CA GLY A 217 -9.22 -7.35 -13.86
C GLY A 217 -8.21 -6.61 -14.72
N GLY A 218 -6.97 -7.11 -14.79
CA GLY A 218 -5.92 -6.55 -15.63
C GLY A 218 -6.25 -6.61 -17.12
N LEU A 219 -6.77 -7.74 -17.62
CA LEU A 219 -7.21 -7.87 -19.01
C LEU A 219 -8.38 -6.95 -19.34
N LEU A 220 -9.37 -6.84 -18.46
CA LEU A 220 -10.49 -5.92 -18.65
C LEU A 220 -10.00 -4.47 -18.77
N ALA A 221 -9.17 -4.02 -17.84
CA ALA A 221 -8.70 -2.64 -17.77
C ALA A 221 -7.74 -2.24 -18.89
N TRP A 222 -6.83 -3.13 -19.28
CA TRP A 222 -5.71 -2.78 -20.14
C TRP A 222 -5.80 -3.36 -21.57
N VAL A 223 -6.69 -4.33 -21.80
CA VAL A 223 -6.88 -4.92 -23.12
C VAL A 223 -8.27 -4.60 -23.70
N VAL A 224 -9.33 -4.77 -22.87
CA VAL A 224 -10.72 -4.65 -23.35
C VAL A 224 -11.22 -3.20 -23.33
N MET A 225 -11.00 -2.50 -22.21
CA MET A 225 -11.55 -1.14 -22.02
C MET A 225 -10.90 -0.08 -22.92
N PRO A 226 -9.57 -0.03 -23.16
CA PRO A 226 -8.98 1.07 -23.91
C PRO A 226 -9.50 1.20 -25.36
N PRO A 227 -9.59 0.13 -26.18
CA PRO A 227 -10.19 0.24 -27.52
C PRO A 227 -11.65 0.69 -27.48
N TRP A 228 -12.39 0.23 -26.48
CA TRP A 228 -13.79 0.64 -26.30
C TRP A 228 -13.90 2.12 -25.90
N LEU A 229 -13.06 2.60 -24.98
CA LEU A 229 -13.02 4.03 -24.56
C LEU A 229 -12.66 4.95 -25.75
N VAL A 230 -11.76 4.51 -26.63
CA VAL A 230 -11.44 5.23 -27.86
C VAL A 230 -12.66 5.29 -28.79
N SER A 231 -13.38 4.18 -28.95
CA SER A 231 -14.60 4.14 -29.79
C SER A 231 -15.73 5.02 -29.27
N GLN A 232 -15.76 5.30 -27.94
CA GLN A 232 -16.73 6.21 -27.31
C GLN A 232 -16.27 7.68 -27.33
N GLY A 233 -15.06 7.98 -27.84
CA GLY A 233 -14.50 9.33 -27.83
C GLY A 233 -14.07 9.84 -26.44
N LEU A 234 -14.03 8.97 -25.43
CA LEU A 234 -13.59 9.28 -24.08
C LEU A 234 -12.07 9.29 -23.92
N LEU A 235 -11.37 8.57 -24.80
CA LEU A 235 -9.93 8.43 -24.84
C LEU A 235 -9.42 8.74 -26.25
N ALA A 236 -8.38 9.55 -26.37
CA ALA A 236 -7.69 9.76 -27.64
C ALA A 236 -6.99 8.47 -28.09
N ALA A 237 -6.92 8.24 -29.41
CA ALA A 237 -6.28 7.06 -29.98
C ALA A 237 -4.78 6.95 -29.66
N ASP A 238 -4.14 8.07 -29.36
CA ASP A 238 -2.76 8.21 -28.91
C ASP A 238 -2.64 8.40 -27.39
N GLY A 239 -3.75 8.23 -26.64
CA GLY A 239 -3.85 8.40 -25.20
C GLY A 239 -2.76 7.65 -24.43
N ARG A 240 -2.20 8.33 -23.44
CA ARG A 240 -1.13 7.79 -22.59
C ARG A 240 -1.71 6.85 -21.54
N ARG A 241 -0.86 6.01 -20.97
CA ARG A 241 -1.25 5.08 -19.89
C ARG A 241 -1.95 5.77 -18.71
N VAL A 242 -1.52 7.00 -18.36
CA VAL A 242 -2.13 7.79 -17.28
C VAL A 242 -3.57 8.16 -17.59
N ASP A 243 -3.86 8.53 -18.84
CA ASP A 243 -5.19 8.92 -19.29
C ASP A 243 -6.17 7.71 -19.21
N ILE A 244 -5.69 6.53 -19.55
CA ILE A 244 -6.44 5.27 -19.41
C ILE A 244 -6.70 4.98 -17.94
N LEU A 245 -5.67 5.10 -17.08
CA LEU A 245 -5.81 4.83 -15.66
C LEU A 245 -6.87 5.73 -15.00
N LEU A 246 -6.93 7.01 -15.37
CA LEU A 246 -7.91 7.97 -14.88
C LEU A 246 -9.36 7.60 -15.25
N LEU A 247 -9.56 6.90 -16.37
CA LEU A 247 -10.88 6.43 -16.79
C LEU A 247 -11.25 5.07 -16.18
N VAL A 248 -10.29 4.14 -16.12
CA VAL A 248 -10.48 2.77 -15.62
C VAL A 248 -10.61 2.72 -14.10
N MET A 249 -10.06 3.71 -13.40
CA MET A 249 -10.15 3.73 -11.94
C MET A 249 -11.58 3.83 -11.40
N TRP A 250 -12.52 4.43 -12.12
CA TRP A 250 -13.89 4.63 -11.67
C TRP A 250 -14.68 3.33 -11.50
N PRO A 251 -14.76 2.43 -12.49
CA PRO A 251 -15.37 1.12 -12.28
C PRO A 251 -14.61 0.28 -11.25
N SER A 252 -13.27 0.40 -11.17
CA SER A 252 -12.46 -0.25 -10.14
C SER A 252 -12.84 0.24 -8.74
N VAL A 253 -12.94 1.56 -8.54
CA VAL A 253 -13.37 2.17 -7.25
C VAL A 253 -14.74 1.64 -6.84
N GLY A 254 -15.72 1.67 -7.75
CA GLY A 254 -17.05 1.14 -7.48
C GLY A 254 -16.98 -0.32 -7.01
N LEU A 255 -16.24 -1.15 -7.72
CA LEU A 255 -16.08 -2.57 -7.42
C LEU A 255 -15.38 -2.82 -6.08
N LEU A 256 -14.28 -2.12 -5.81
CA LEU A 256 -13.52 -2.26 -4.56
C LEU A 256 -14.32 -1.78 -3.35
N VAL A 257 -14.88 -0.57 -3.42
CA VAL A 257 -15.57 0.04 -2.28
C VAL A 257 -16.87 -0.68 -1.99
N ALA A 258 -17.74 -0.85 -2.99
CA ALA A 258 -19.03 -1.50 -2.76
C ALA A 258 -18.88 -3.01 -2.46
N GLY A 259 -17.98 -3.70 -3.16
CA GLY A 259 -17.66 -5.11 -2.88
C GLY A 259 -17.07 -5.30 -1.48
N GLY A 260 -16.08 -4.48 -1.11
CA GLY A 260 -15.46 -4.52 0.22
C GLY A 260 -16.45 -4.19 1.34
N MET A 261 -17.24 -3.14 1.19
CA MET A 261 -18.29 -2.78 2.15
C MET A 261 -19.36 -3.86 2.27
N CYS A 262 -19.80 -4.44 1.16
CA CYS A 262 -20.75 -5.56 1.16
C CYS A 262 -20.19 -6.75 1.94
N ALA A 263 -18.93 -7.12 1.71
CA ALA A 263 -18.27 -8.21 2.44
C ALA A 263 -18.21 -7.96 3.96
N LEU A 264 -17.90 -6.73 4.37
CA LEU A 264 -17.91 -6.32 5.78
C LEU A 264 -19.31 -6.35 6.38
N LEU A 265 -20.31 -5.81 5.66
CA LEU A 265 -21.70 -5.80 6.10
C LEU A 265 -22.28 -7.22 6.26
N LEU A 266 -21.94 -8.14 5.37
CA LEU A 266 -22.36 -9.54 5.50
C LEU A 266 -21.78 -10.21 6.75
N ARG A 267 -20.65 -9.76 7.25
CA ARG A 267 -19.97 -10.25 8.46
C ARG A 267 -20.06 -9.30 9.65
N TRP A 268 -20.94 -8.30 9.59
CA TRP A 268 -21.03 -7.28 10.64
C TRP A 268 -21.25 -7.87 12.04
N ARG A 269 -21.97 -8.99 12.16
CA ARG A 269 -22.18 -9.68 13.44
C ARG A 269 -20.88 -10.23 14.02
N VAL A 270 -20.03 -10.80 13.17
CA VAL A 270 -18.70 -11.29 13.58
C VAL A 270 -17.82 -10.13 13.99
N LEU A 271 -17.78 -9.07 13.18
CA LEU A 271 -17.02 -7.84 13.49
C LEU A 271 -17.48 -7.24 14.84
N MET A 272 -18.80 -7.10 15.05
CA MET A 272 -19.32 -6.58 16.31
C MET A 272 -19.09 -7.52 17.50
N ALA A 273 -19.14 -8.84 17.29
CA ALA A 273 -18.78 -9.80 18.34
C ALA A 273 -17.28 -9.70 18.71
N THR A 274 -16.41 -9.53 17.71
CA THR A 274 -14.98 -9.31 17.90
C THR A 274 -14.72 -8.01 18.68
N LEU A 275 -15.35 -6.90 18.30
CA LEU A 275 -15.25 -5.65 19.03
C LEU A 275 -15.74 -5.78 20.49
N ARG A 276 -16.86 -6.48 20.72
CA ARG A 276 -17.36 -6.76 22.08
C ARG A 276 -16.41 -7.66 22.88
N SER A 277 -15.78 -8.67 22.26
CA SER A 277 -14.82 -9.54 22.94
C SER A 277 -13.58 -8.78 23.43
N LEU A 278 -13.17 -7.72 22.73
CA LEU A 278 -12.06 -6.86 23.15
C LEU A 278 -12.39 -6.00 24.38
N THR A 279 -13.69 -5.76 24.66
CA THR A 279 -14.10 -5.08 25.91
C THR A 279 -14.03 -6.00 27.13
N ALA A 280 -14.20 -7.30 26.95
CA ALA A 280 -14.21 -8.30 28.02
C ALA A 280 -12.82 -8.97 28.26
N ALA A 281 -11.91 -8.91 27.27
CA ALA A 281 -10.68 -9.70 27.23
C ALA A 281 -9.43 -8.87 27.55
N ASP A 282 -9.35 -8.34 28.77
CA ASP A 282 -8.17 -7.52 29.17
C ASP A 282 -6.86 -8.32 29.33
N VAL A 283 -6.86 -9.64 29.28
CA VAL A 283 -5.66 -10.40 29.68
C VAL A 283 -5.32 -11.59 28.78
N THR A 284 -6.28 -12.19 28.08
CA THR A 284 -6.08 -13.51 27.43
C THR A 284 -5.59 -13.46 25.98
N THR A 285 -5.83 -12.39 25.23
CA THR A 285 -5.51 -12.32 23.79
C THR A 285 -4.20 -11.59 23.48
N GLY A 286 -3.58 -10.91 24.44
CA GLY A 286 -2.37 -10.13 24.22
C GLY A 286 -2.57 -8.85 23.39
N ASP A 287 -3.79 -8.47 23.06
CA ASP A 287 -4.13 -7.24 22.35
C ASP A 287 -4.20 -6.02 23.30
N LEU A 288 -4.14 -4.83 22.72
CA LEU A 288 -4.39 -3.59 23.46
C LEU A 288 -5.89 -3.49 23.78
N SER A 289 -6.25 -3.12 25.04
CA SER A 289 -7.65 -3.02 25.43
C SER A 289 -8.39 -1.93 24.64
N LEU A 290 -9.67 -2.18 24.34
CA LEU A 290 -10.50 -1.26 23.54
C LEU A 290 -10.64 0.13 24.20
N ARG A 291 -10.52 0.20 25.53
CA ARG A 291 -10.53 1.48 26.27
C ARG A 291 -9.33 2.35 25.90
N TRP A 292 -8.13 1.76 25.87
CA TRP A 292 -6.91 2.46 25.45
C TRP A 292 -6.92 2.81 23.96
N VAL A 293 -7.46 1.91 23.12
CA VAL A 293 -7.67 2.18 21.69
C VAL A 293 -8.61 3.36 21.50
N GLY A 294 -9.76 3.35 22.16
CA GLY A 294 -10.75 4.45 22.07
C GLY A 294 -10.21 5.77 22.60
N LEU A 295 -9.51 5.75 23.73
CA LEU A 295 -8.88 6.95 24.26
C LEU A 295 -7.81 7.51 23.33
N GLY A 296 -6.92 6.64 22.82
CA GLY A 296 -5.86 7.02 21.90
C GLY A 296 -6.41 7.55 20.57
N ALA A 297 -7.40 6.87 19.96
CA ALA A 297 -8.08 7.35 18.78
C ALA A 297 -8.77 8.70 19.01
N GLY A 298 -9.42 8.89 20.17
CA GLY A 298 -10.03 10.16 20.56
C GLY A 298 -9.01 11.29 20.68
N VAL A 299 -7.89 11.05 21.33
CA VAL A 299 -6.79 12.04 21.44
C VAL A 299 -6.23 12.38 20.06
N CYS A 300 -5.96 11.38 19.21
CA CYS A 300 -5.47 11.61 17.85
C CYS A 300 -6.50 12.38 17.00
N THR A 301 -7.78 12.08 17.13
CA THR A 301 -8.88 12.80 16.45
C THR A 301 -8.89 14.28 16.86
N VAL A 302 -8.82 14.59 18.16
CA VAL A 302 -8.78 15.98 18.64
C VAL A 302 -7.52 16.69 18.16
N ALA A 303 -6.35 16.03 18.27
CA ALA A 303 -5.09 16.57 17.77
C ALA A 303 -5.13 16.85 16.27
N LEU A 304 -5.69 15.92 15.48
CA LEU A 304 -5.79 16.06 14.03
C LEU A 304 -6.74 17.18 13.62
N ILE A 305 -7.89 17.33 14.31
CA ILE A 305 -8.81 18.46 14.10
C ILE A 305 -8.10 19.79 14.42
N ALA A 306 -7.36 19.87 15.53
CA ALA A 306 -6.61 21.06 15.89
C ALA A 306 -5.53 21.38 14.85
N VAL A 307 -4.75 20.41 14.42
CA VAL A 307 -3.72 20.56 13.38
C VAL A 307 -4.34 21.06 12.07
N GLN A 308 -5.46 20.47 11.64
CA GLN A 308 -6.13 20.88 10.41
C GLN A 308 -6.73 22.28 10.49
N SER A 309 -7.35 22.63 11.59
CA SER A 309 -7.92 23.97 11.75
C SER A 309 -6.84 25.04 11.86
N LEU A 310 -5.73 24.77 12.55
CA LEU A 310 -4.67 25.76 12.78
C LEU A 310 -3.73 25.91 11.58
N PHE A 311 -3.40 24.81 10.89
CA PHE A 311 -2.36 24.84 9.84
C PHE A 311 -2.93 24.90 8.42
N PHE A 312 -4.11 24.33 8.22
CA PHE A 312 -4.75 24.27 6.90
C PHE A 312 -5.98 25.15 6.80
N ALA A 313 -6.35 25.86 7.87
CA ALA A 313 -7.59 26.65 7.95
C ALA A 313 -8.85 25.87 7.55
N THR A 314 -8.85 24.55 7.82
CA THR A 314 -9.94 23.65 7.46
C THR A 314 -11.05 23.73 8.52
N PRO A 315 -12.32 23.87 8.14
CA PRO A 315 -13.44 23.83 9.08
C PRO A 315 -13.46 22.52 9.90
N VAL A 316 -13.76 22.61 11.18
CA VAL A 316 -13.78 21.44 12.10
C VAL A 316 -14.64 20.30 11.58
N TRP A 317 -15.80 20.59 10.98
CA TRP A 317 -16.71 19.58 10.47
C TRP A 317 -16.13 18.83 9.25
N HIS A 318 -15.32 19.48 8.39
CA HIS A 318 -14.57 18.81 7.31
C HIS A 318 -13.62 17.75 7.89
N SER A 319 -12.85 18.13 8.91
CA SER A 319 -11.90 17.22 9.57
C SER A 319 -12.63 16.04 10.22
N MET A 320 -13.73 16.30 10.93
CA MET A 320 -14.56 15.25 11.53
C MET A 320 -15.12 14.28 10.48
N LEU A 321 -15.62 14.82 9.37
CA LEU A 321 -16.17 14.01 8.28
C LEU A 321 -15.08 13.21 7.58
N ALA A 322 -13.92 13.80 7.31
CA ALA A 322 -12.78 13.10 6.72
C ALA A 322 -12.30 11.93 7.59
N ILE A 323 -12.20 12.14 8.92
CA ILE A 323 -11.85 11.08 9.87
C ILE A 323 -12.90 9.96 9.85
N LEU A 324 -14.17 10.32 9.92
CA LEU A 324 -15.29 9.36 9.90
C LEU A 324 -15.29 8.51 8.63
N LEU A 325 -15.12 9.16 7.47
CA LEU A 325 -15.10 8.49 6.16
C LEU A 325 -13.81 7.68 5.94
N SER A 326 -12.69 8.04 6.58
CA SER A 326 -11.44 7.27 6.50
C SER A 326 -11.58 5.88 7.13
N VAL A 327 -12.49 5.67 8.09
CA VAL A 327 -12.70 4.36 8.73
C VAL A 327 -13.19 3.31 7.72
N PRO A 328 -14.32 3.47 7.03
CA PRO A 328 -14.78 2.49 6.06
C PRO A 328 -13.80 2.32 4.89
N LEU A 329 -13.15 3.39 4.43
CA LEU A 329 -12.15 3.32 3.36
C LEU A 329 -10.91 2.53 3.80
N GLY A 330 -10.44 2.73 5.04
CA GLY A 330 -9.36 1.94 5.63
C GLY A 330 -9.71 0.46 5.78
N LEU A 331 -10.94 0.14 6.18
CA LEU A 331 -11.42 -1.25 6.25
C LEU A 331 -11.36 -1.93 4.87
N VAL A 332 -11.80 -1.25 3.81
CA VAL A 332 -11.72 -1.76 2.44
C VAL A 332 -10.25 -1.94 2.03
N ALA A 333 -9.39 -0.96 2.32
CA ALA A 333 -7.97 -1.02 2.01
C ALA A 333 -7.29 -2.23 2.66
N LEU A 334 -7.51 -2.45 3.96
CA LEU A 334 -6.98 -3.59 4.71
C LEU A 334 -7.42 -4.94 4.13
N ARG A 335 -8.69 -5.06 3.73
CA ARG A 335 -9.20 -6.28 3.12
C ARG A 335 -8.53 -6.56 1.79
N VAL A 336 -8.45 -5.54 0.93
CA VAL A 336 -7.82 -5.67 -0.40
C VAL A 336 -6.34 -6.04 -0.26
N LEU A 337 -5.60 -5.35 0.60
CA LEU A 337 -4.20 -5.69 0.90
C LEU A 337 -4.05 -7.13 1.38
N GLY A 338 -4.88 -7.53 2.35
CA GLY A 338 -4.81 -8.87 2.95
C GLY A 338 -5.04 -9.99 1.95
N GLU A 339 -5.88 -9.77 0.93
CA GLU A 339 -6.17 -10.75 -0.12
C GLU A 339 -5.16 -10.73 -1.27
N THR A 340 -4.61 -9.55 -1.63
CA THR A 340 -3.92 -9.35 -2.91
C THR A 340 -2.47 -8.91 -2.81
N ASN A 341 -2.02 -8.56 -1.62
CA ASN A 341 -0.72 -7.92 -1.34
C ASN A 341 -0.56 -6.50 -1.93
N TRP A 342 -1.61 -5.93 -2.50
CA TRP A 342 -1.59 -4.58 -3.06
C TRP A 342 -2.55 -3.69 -2.29
N GLY A 343 -1.99 -2.76 -1.51
CA GLY A 343 -2.78 -1.78 -0.77
C GLY A 343 -3.31 -0.68 -1.69
N PRO A 344 -4.63 -0.44 -1.74
CA PRO A 344 -5.22 0.58 -2.59
C PRO A 344 -5.18 1.99 -1.95
N ILE A 345 -4.08 2.36 -1.27
CA ILE A 345 -3.96 3.63 -0.54
C ILE A 345 -4.31 4.82 -1.44
N SER A 346 -3.66 4.92 -2.61
CA SER A 346 -3.91 6.02 -3.56
C SER A 346 -5.34 6.01 -4.10
N THR A 347 -5.96 4.85 -4.25
CA THR A 347 -7.36 4.75 -4.68
C THR A 347 -8.31 5.23 -3.58
N MET A 348 -8.07 4.87 -2.33
CA MET A 348 -8.89 5.33 -1.20
C MET A 348 -8.76 6.84 -0.99
N THR A 349 -7.54 7.39 -1.18
CA THR A 349 -7.35 8.86 -1.17
C THR A 349 -8.11 9.54 -2.32
N ASN A 350 -8.12 8.97 -3.52
CA ASN A 350 -8.89 9.50 -4.64
C ASN A 350 -10.41 9.43 -4.40
N VAL A 351 -10.90 8.36 -3.76
CA VAL A 351 -12.31 8.30 -3.33
C VAL A 351 -12.63 9.44 -2.38
N MET A 352 -11.77 9.69 -1.40
CA MET A 352 -11.96 10.82 -0.48
C MET A 352 -11.92 12.17 -1.21
N GLN A 353 -11.03 12.35 -2.19
CA GLN A 353 -10.99 13.55 -3.03
C GLN A 353 -12.31 13.75 -3.77
N ALA A 354 -12.85 12.70 -4.40
CA ALA A 354 -14.12 12.74 -5.09
C ALA A 354 -15.30 13.07 -4.14
N MET A 355 -15.31 12.51 -2.94
CA MET A 355 -16.31 12.82 -1.93
C MET A 355 -16.26 14.29 -1.52
N PHE A 356 -15.05 14.81 -1.26
CA PHE A 356 -14.88 16.21 -0.87
C PHE A 356 -15.10 17.20 -2.02
N ALA A 357 -14.91 16.79 -3.26
CA ALA A 357 -15.31 17.61 -4.41
C ALA A 357 -16.84 17.81 -4.49
N VAL A 358 -17.63 16.85 -3.98
CA VAL A 358 -19.10 16.98 -3.83
C VAL A 358 -19.47 17.75 -2.57
N ILE A 359 -18.79 17.51 -1.45
CA ILE A 359 -19.08 18.09 -0.14
C ILE A 359 -18.68 19.58 -0.09
N ALA A 360 -17.55 19.92 -0.68
CA ALA A 360 -16.99 21.28 -0.76
C ALA A 360 -16.62 21.62 -2.21
N PRO A 361 -17.59 21.88 -3.10
CA PRO A 361 -17.37 22.09 -4.51
C PRO A 361 -16.38 23.25 -4.75
N GLY A 362 -15.37 23.03 -5.58
CA GLY A 362 -14.34 24.04 -5.91
C GLY A 362 -13.26 24.22 -4.83
N ASP A 363 -13.39 23.61 -3.66
CA ASP A 363 -12.35 23.68 -2.60
C ASP A 363 -11.32 22.55 -2.75
N LEU A 364 -10.30 22.81 -3.57
CA LEU A 364 -9.19 21.90 -3.80
C LEU A 364 -8.40 21.60 -2.49
N ARG A 365 -8.30 22.59 -1.58
CA ARG A 365 -7.62 22.44 -0.29
C ARG A 365 -8.35 21.42 0.59
N ALA A 366 -9.66 21.55 0.74
CA ALA A 366 -10.46 20.61 1.51
C ALA A 366 -10.32 19.18 0.95
N SER A 367 -10.39 19.02 -0.37
CA SER A 367 -10.22 17.74 -1.06
C SER A 367 -8.84 17.11 -0.78
N MET A 368 -7.76 17.88 -0.95
CA MET A 368 -6.38 17.40 -0.79
C MET A 368 -6.05 17.06 0.67
N VAL A 369 -6.38 17.93 1.60
CA VAL A 369 -6.05 17.74 3.03
C VAL A 369 -6.86 16.58 3.63
N SER A 370 -8.16 16.47 3.30
CA SER A 370 -9.01 15.38 3.79
C SER A 370 -8.57 14.02 3.24
N SER A 371 -8.18 13.95 1.97
CA SER A 371 -7.67 12.71 1.39
C SER A 371 -6.30 12.31 1.95
N GLY A 372 -5.48 13.27 2.37
CA GLY A 372 -4.22 13.00 3.07
C GLY A 372 -4.41 12.25 4.39
N ILE A 373 -5.49 12.55 5.17
CA ILE A 373 -5.84 11.77 6.36
C ILE A 373 -6.09 10.31 5.98
N THR A 374 -6.93 10.08 4.97
CA THR A 374 -7.25 8.72 4.51
C THR A 374 -5.99 7.96 4.08
N GLY A 375 -5.08 8.62 3.37
CA GLY A 375 -3.80 8.04 2.98
C GLY A 375 -2.94 7.62 4.17
N ALA A 376 -2.81 8.48 5.18
CA ALA A 376 -2.03 8.20 6.38
C ALA A 376 -2.67 7.08 7.23
N VAL A 377 -3.99 7.14 7.43
CA VAL A 377 -4.74 6.10 8.16
C VAL A 377 -4.60 4.75 7.46
N ALA A 378 -4.78 4.70 6.14
CA ALA A 378 -4.66 3.46 5.39
C ALA A 378 -3.23 2.91 5.44
N ALA A 379 -2.21 3.73 5.20
CA ALA A 379 -0.82 3.30 5.19
C ALA A 379 -0.40 2.66 6.51
N GLU A 380 -0.63 3.34 7.65
CA GLU A 380 -0.25 2.82 8.96
C GLU A 380 -1.07 1.60 9.38
N SER A 381 -2.37 1.57 9.03
CA SER A 381 -3.21 0.41 9.27
C SER A 381 -2.74 -0.81 8.48
N GLU A 382 -2.36 -0.63 7.21
CA GLU A 382 -1.82 -1.68 6.34
C GLU A 382 -0.49 -2.22 6.89
N GLY A 383 0.44 -1.35 7.29
CA GLY A 383 1.71 -1.74 7.89
C GLY A 383 1.54 -2.56 9.16
N LEU A 384 0.71 -2.08 10.11
CA LEU A 384 0.44 -2.80 11.35
C LEU A 384 -0.18 -4.18 11.13
N MET A 385 -1.07 -4.29 10.15
CA MET A 385 -1.72 -5.57 9.88
C MET A 385 -0.75 -6.61 9.32
N GLN A 386 0.20 -6.19 8.48
CA GLN A 386 1.30 -7.04 8.02
C GLN A 386 2.21 -7.46 9.18
N ASP A 387 2.55 -6.54 10.08
CA ASP A 387 3.36 -6.82 11.26
C ASP A 387 2.65 -7.78 12.22
N PHE A 388 1.34 -7.66 12.40
CA PHE A 388 0.55 -8.61 13.16
C PHE A 388 0.54 -10.00 12.51
N ARG A 389 0.51 -10.09 11.18
CA ARG A 389 0.62 -11.38 10.47
C ARG A 389 1.98 -12.02 10.70
N ALA A 390 3.06 -11.26 10.55
CA ALA A 390 4.41 -11.73 10.87
C ALA A 390 4.54 -12.17 12.33
N GLY A 391 4.03 -11.36 13.26
CA GLY A 391 4.02 -11.64 14.68
C GLY A 391 3.23 -12.90 15.04
N ALA A 392 2.08 -13.12 14.41
CA ALA A 392 1.26 -14.32 14.63
C ALA A 392 2.00 -15.61 14.23
N MET A 393 2.80 -15.57 13.15
CA MET A 393 3.61 -16.73 12.70
C MET A 393 4.69 -17.14 13.71
N ILE A 394 5.25 -16.19 14.45
CA ILE A 394 6.34 -16.44 15.41
C ILE A 394 5.87 -16.44 16.86
N GLY A 395 4.60 -16.21 17.13
CA GLY A 395 4.02 -16.12 18.46
C GLY A 395 4.40 -14.84 19.22
N SER A 396 4.55 -13.71 18.53
CA SER A 396 4.74 -12.39 19.16
C SER A 396 3.44 -11.89 19.80
N THR A 397 3.58 -11.09 20.86
CA THR A 397 2.45 -10.46 21.52
C THR A 397 2.00 -9.22 20.74
N PRO A 398 0.76 -9.14 20.22
CA PRO A 398 0.30 -8.03 19.38
C PRO A 398 0.40 -6.66 20.08
N ARG A 399 0.15 -6.60 21.39
CA ARG A 399 0.27 -5.37 22.18
C ARG A 399 1.67 -4.74 22.11
N ILE A 400 2.72 -5.57 22.09
CA ILE A 400 4.11 -5.08 22.03
C ILE A 400 4.38 -4.46 20.66
N LEU A 401 3.89 -5.08 19.59
CA LEU A 401 4.02 -4.56 18.22
C LEU A 401 3.24 -3.24 18.09
N THR A 402 2.02 -3.18 18.64
CA THR A 402 1.23 -1.93 18.69
C THR A 402 1.99 -0.80 19.41
N TYR A 403 2.54 -1.06 20.60
CA TYR A 403 3.33 -0.05 21.31
C TYR A 403 4.55 0.39 20.51
N MET A 404 5.23 -0.55 19.85
CA MET A 404 6.39 -0.21 19.03
C MET A 404 6.00 0.70 17.87
N GLN A 405 4.88 0.41 17.19
CA GLN A 405 4.38 1.25 16.11
C GLN A 405 3.95 2.63 16.59
N LEU A 406 3.24 2.72 17.74
CA LEU A 406 2.87 4.01 18.34
C LEU A 406 4.08 4.91 18.65
N ILE A 407 5.23 4.33 18.99
CA ILE A 407 6.47 5.07 19.23
C ILE A 407 7.19 5.37 17.90
N ALA A 408 7.15 4.46 16.93
CA ALA A 408 7.86 4.57 15.68
C ALA A 408 7.21 5.56 14.69
N VAL A 409 5.87 5.71 14.70
CA VAL A 409 5.15 6.68 13.85
C VAL A 409 5.70 8.11 14.01
N PRO A 410 5.82 8.67 15.23
CA PRO A 410 6.41 10.01 15.39
C PRO A 410 7.87 10.09 14.92
N VAL A 411 8.66 9.02 15.09
CA VAL A 411 10.05 9.00 14.60
C VAL A 411 10.11 9.03 13.08
N GLY A 412 9.28 8.23 12.40
CA GLY A 412 9.13 8.25 10.95
C GLY A 412 8.63 9.60 10.43
N ALA A 413 7.65 10.20 11.11
CA ALA A 413 7.11 11.52 10.77
C ALA A 413 8.16 12.62 10.91
N LEU A 414 8.97 12.58 11.97
CA LEU A 414 10.08 13.52 12.15
C LEU A 414 11.15 13.33 11.08
N ALA A 415 11.53 12.08 10.80
CA ALA A 415 12.51 11.78 9.76
C ALA A 415 12.03 12.29 8.39
N LEU A 416 10.77 12.05 8.01
CA LEU A 416 10.19 12.57 6.78
C LEU A 416 10.13 14.10 6.77
N ALA A 417 9.67 14.72 7.86
CA ALA A 417 9.53 16.17 7.95
C ALA A 417 10.86 16.92 7.81
N VAL A 418 11.97 16.29 8.21
CA VAL A 418 13.33 16.84 8.04
C VAL A 418 13.89 16.51 6.65
N MET A 419 13.71 15.27 6.19
CA MET A 419 14.35 14.81 4.94
C MET A 419 13.63 15.30 3.68
N TYR A 420 12.30 15.46 3.74
CA TYR A 420 11.55 15.88 2.55
C TYR A 420 12.00 17.26 1.99
N PRO A 421 12.13 18.34 2.81
CA PRO A 421 12.66 19.60 2.32
C PRO A 421 14.08 19.48 1.75
N LEU A 422 14.96 18.69 2.38
CA LEU A 422 16.31 18.46 1.89
C LEU A 422 16.32 17.78 0.52
N LEU A 423 15.48 16.77 0.32
CA LEU A 423 15.35 16.10 -0.98
C LEU A 423 14.78 17.03 -2.05
N ARG A 424 13.74 17.80 -1.70
CA ARG A 424 13.13 18.79 -2.60
C ARG A 424 14.16 19.83 -3.05
N ASP A 425 14.91 20.39 -2.11
CA ASP A 425 15.84 21.51 -2.39
C ASP A 425 17.13 21.02 -3.10
N THR A 426 17.54 19.76 -2.88
CA THR A 426 18.75 19.19 -3.49
C THR A 426 18.49 18.63 -4.89
N TYR A 427 17.40 17.88 -5.07
CA TYR A 427 17.13 17.14 -6.32
C TYR A 427 16.04 17.79 -7.17
N GLY A 428 15.27 18.74 -6.63
CA GLY A 428 14.09 19.29 -7.28
C GLY A 428 12.98 18.25 -7.46
N ILE A 429 11.73 18.66 -7.20
CA ILE A 429 10.53 17.85 -7.42
C ILE A 429 9.68 18.45 -8.54
N VAL A 430 9.80 19.76 -8.74
CA VAL A 430 9.03 20.56 -9.68
C VAL A 430 9.95 21.44 -10.51
N GLY A 431 9.63 21.63 -11.80
CA GLY A 431 10.34 22.51 -12.72
C GLY A 431 11.33 21.80 -13.65
N GLU A 432 11.95 22.59 -14.53
CA GLU A 432 12.97 22.09 -15.45
C GLU A 432 14.22 21.65 -14.68
N GLY A 433 14.65 20.40 -14.92
CA GLY A 433 15.80 19.82 -14.22
C GLY A 433 15.46 19.06 -12.94
N ALA A 434 14.19 18.94 -12.55
CA ALA A 434 13.78 18.12 -11.41
C ALA A 434 14.15 16.64 -11.61
N GLN A 435 14.86 16.07 -10.64
CA GLN A 435 15.31 14.67 -10.67
C GLN A 435 14.35 13.72 -9.97
N LEU A 436 13.48 14.23 -9.09
CA LEU A 436 12.46 13.47 -8.34
C LEU A 436 11.07 13.85 -8.87
N LEU A 437 10.67 13.24 -9.96
CA LEU A 437 9.42 13.60 -10.67
C LEU A 437 8.14 13.23 -9.91
N SER A 438 8.22 12.41 -8.89
CA SER A 438 7.08 11.95 -8.08
C SER A 438 5.83 11.57 -8.90
N PRO A 439 5.86 10.48 -9.67
CA PRO A 439 4.75 10.12 -10.58
C PRO A 439 3.41 9.93 -9.85
N THR A 440 3.46 9.46 -8.60
CA THR A 440 2.26 9.29 -7.78
C THR A 440 1.63 10.63 -7.41
N SER A 441 2.45 11.63 -7.05
CA SER A 441 1.98 12.99 -6.75
C SER A 441 1.33 13.65 -7.97
N GLN A 442 1.94 13.52 -9.15
CA GLN A 442 1.39 14.07 -10.38
C GLN A 442 0.01 13.48 -10.71
N ARG A 443 -0.13 12.14 -10.57
CA ARG A 443 -1.42 11.47 -10.78
C ARG A 443 -2.47 11.94 -9.79
N TRP A 444 -2.10 12.07 -8.53
CA TRP A 444 -3.00 12.47 -7.45
C TRP A 444 -3.49 13.91 -7.60
N VAL A 445 -2.59 14.82 -7.98
CA VAL A 445 -2.91 16.21 -8.34
C VAL A 445 -3.80 16.27 -9.57
N GLY A 446 -3.46 15.52 -10.62
CA GLY A 446 -4.26 15.46 -11.85
C GLY A 446 -5.70 14.97 -11.57
N PHE A 447 -5.85 13.96 -10.71
CA PHE A 447 -7.15 13.48 -10.30
C PHE A 447 -7.94 14.53 -9.49
N ALA A 448 -7.32 15.16 -8.49
CA ALA A 448 -7.96 16.19 -7.68
C ALA A 448 -8.51 17.34 -8.54
N LYS A 449 -7.70 17.82 -9.50
CA LYS A 449 -8.11 18.87 -10.44
C LYS A 449 -9.29 18.43 -11.31
N LEU A 450 -9.19 17.24 -11.91
CA LEU A 450 -10.24 16.69 -12.76
C LEU A 450 -11.59 16.67 -12.00
N VAL A 451 -11.60 16.10 -10.79
CA VAL A 451 -12.82 15.95 -10.01
C VAL A 451 -13.35 17.30 -9.52
N THR A 452 -12.47 18.20 -9.11
CA THR A 452 -12.88 19.52 -8.60
C THR A 452 -13.41 20.41 -9.72
N GLN A 453 -12.81 20.37 -10.92
CA GLN A 453 -13.27 21.13 -12.08
C GLN A 453 -14.55 20.57 -12.69
N ASP A 454 -14.60 19.25 -12.93
CA ASP A 454 -15.74 18.62 -13.57
C ASP A 454 -17.00 18.65 -12.69
N LEU A 455 -16.88 18.58 -11.36
CA LEU A 455 -18.03 18.63 -10.45
C LEU A 455 -18.46 20.06 -10.08
N SER A 456 -17.57 21.06 -10.22
CA SER A 456 -17.92 22.47 -9.93
C SER A 456 -18.80 23.12 -11.00
N GLY A 457 -18.96 22.49 -12.16
CA GLY A 457 -19.76 23.02 -13.29
C GLY A 457 -19.16 24.27 -13.93
N ALA A 458 -17.99 24.70 -13.51
CA ALA A 458 -17.30 25.87 -14.07
C ALA A 458 -16.67 25.51 -15.43
N GLY A 459 -17.39 25.83 -16.52
CA GLY A 459 -16.91 25.61 -17.90
C GLY A 459 -17.32 24.26 -18.50
N ALA A 460 -18.56 23.82 -18.29
CA ALA A 460 -19.08 22.56 -18.79
C ALA A 460 -19.01 22.46 -20.33
N SER A 461 -17.90 21.93 -20.85
CA SER A 461 -17.80 21.47 -22.23
C SER A 461 -18.56 20.14 -22.41
N ALA A 462 -18.97 19.81 -23.64
CA ALA A 462 -19.56 18.51 -23.93
C ALA A 462 -18.65 17.33 -23.50
N GLU A 463 -17.35 17.53 -23.57
CA GLU A 463 -16.34 16.56 -23.13
C GLU A 463 -16.32 16.38 -21.62
N SER A 464 -16.37 17.45 -20.82
CA SER A 464 -16.43 17.35 -19.36
C SER A 464 -17.71 16.68 -18.88
N LEU A 465 -18.85 16.95 -19.52
CA LEU A 465 -20.13 16.27 -19.23
C LEU A 465 -20.08 14.77 -19.59
N ALA A 466 -19.46 14.41 -20.70
CA ALA A 466 -19.28 13.00 -21.09
C ALA A 466 -18.37 12.26 -20.09
N ARG A 467 -17.28 12.88 -19.63
CA ARG A 467 -16.41 12.33 -18.59
C ARG A 467 -17.13 12.16 -17.25
N LEU A 468 -17.90 13.17 -16.82
CA LEU A 468 -18.70 13.09 -15.59
C LEU A 468 -19.72 11.96 -15.67
N SER A 469 -20.45 11.85 -16.78
CA SER A 469 -21.38 10.73 -17.01
C SER A 469 -20.67 9.37 -16.97
N TRP A 470 -19.48 9.26 -17.57
CA TRP A 470 -18.65 8.06 -17.48
C TRP A 470 -18.25 7.74 -16.06
N MET A 471 -17.76 8.73 -15.30
CA MET A 471 -17.36 8.56 -13.90
C MET A 471 -18.51 7.98 -13.05
N GLN A 472 -19.70 8.57 -13.16
CA GLN A 472 -20.87 8.15 -12.39
C GLN A 472 -21.36 6.76 -12.81
N THR A 473 -21.57 6.55 -14.11
CA THR A 473 -22.14 5.30 -14.63
C THR A 473 -21.18 4.11 -14.44
N SER A 474 -19.90 4.30 -14.72
CA SER A 474 -18.90 3.22 -14.57
C SER A 474 -18.66 2.87 -13.10
N THR A 475 -18.67 3.86 -12.18
CA THR A 475 -18.60 3.60 -10.73
C THR A 475 -19.82 2.82 -10.27
N ALA A 476 -21.03 3.20 -10.71
CA ALA A 476 -22.26 2.49 -10.36
C ALA A 476 -22.27 1.04 -10.89
N VAL A 477 -21.84 0.85 -12.14
CA VAL A 477 -21.72 -0.49 -12.74
C VAL A 477 -20.68 -1.32 -11.97
N GLY A 478 -19.51 -0.75 -11.66
CA GLY A 478 -18.49 -1.40 -10.84
C GLY A 478 -19.02 -1.78 -9.46
N ALA A 479 -19.79 -0.89 -8.81
CA ALA A 479 -20.39 -1.14 -7.51
C ALA A 479 -21.37 -2.32 -7.55
N VAL A 480 -22.27 -2.36 -8.55
CA VAL A 480 -23.20 -3.49 -8.75
C VAL A 480 -22.44 -4.79 -8.96
N ILE A 481 -21.43 -4.80 -9.84
CA ILE A 481 -20.60 -5.98 -10.08
C ILE A 481 -19.90 -6.42 -8.79
N GLY A 482 -19.32 -5.48 -8.03
CA GLY A 482 -18.64 -5.76 -6.77
C GLY A 482 -19.56 -6.42 -5.74
N VAL A 483 -20.78 -5.89 -5.57
CA VAL A 483 -21.79 -6.48 -4.67
C VAL A 483 -22.21 -7.86 -5.16
N VAL A 484 -22.52 -8.02 -6.45
CA VAL A 484 -22.94 -9.32 -7.01
C VAL A 484 -21.84 -10.38 -6.83
N LEU A 485 -20.59 -10.07 -7.17
CA LEU A 485 -19.47 -11.00 -6.99
C LEU A 485 -19.30 -11.37 -5.51
N THR A 486 -19.41 -10.40 -4.60
CA THR A 486 -19.33 -10.63 -3.14
C THR A 486 -20.44 -11.55 -2.65
N LEU A 487 -21.66 -11.37 -3.11
CA LEU A 487 -22.79 -12.23 -2.74
C LEU A 487 -22.63 -13.65 -3.31
N LEU A 488 -22.17 -13.78 -4.54
CA LEU A 488 -21.89 -15.09 -5.16
C LEU A 488 -20.76 -15.83 -4.42
N GLU A 489 -19.74 -15.11 -3.97
CA GLU A 489 -18.61 -15.66 -3.20
C GLU A 489 -19.02 -16.27 -1.85
N GLN A 490 -20.16 -15.85 -1.26
CA GLN A 490 -20.68 -16.45 -0.01
C GLN A 490 -21.11 -17.91 -0.20
N ARG A 491 -21.46 -18.33 -1.41
CA ARG A 491 -21.84 -19.72 -1.69
C ARG A 491 -20.60 -20.59 -1.82
N LYS A 492 -20.35 -21.49 -0.87
CA LYS A 492 -19.17 -22.37 -0.81
C LYS A 492 -18.91 -23.13 -2.12
N THR A 493 -19.97 -23.59 -2.80
CA THR A 493 -19.89 -24.33 -4.09
C THR A 493 -19.43 -23.44 -5.24
N TRP A 494 -19.74 -22.16 -5.24
CA TRP A 494 -19.42 -21.22 -6.33
C TRP A 494 -18.13 -20.45 -6.08
N ARG A 495 -17.74 -20.31 -4.82
CA ARG A 495 -16.55 -19.56 -4.38
C ARG A 495 -15.27 -19.87 -5.18
N PRO A 496 -14.94 -21.12 -5.53
CA PRO A 496 -13.74 -21.40 -6.31
C PRO A 496 -13.76 -20.84 -7.73
N PHE A 497 -14.94 -20.61 -8.31
CA PHE A 497 -15.15 -20.17 -9.70
C PHE A 497 -15.49 -18.68 -9.80
N VAL A 498 -15.91 -18.05 -8.71
CA VAL A 498 -16.27 -16.62 -8.68
C VAL A 498 -15.01 -15.80 -8.48
N PRO A 499 -14.72 -14.83 -9.38
CA PRO A 499 -13.61 -13.90 -9.20
C PRO A 499 -13.74 -13.10 -7.90
N SER A 500 -12.62 -12.87 -7.21
CA SER A 500 -12.58 -11.99 -6.04
C SER A 500 -12.79 -10.54 -6.49
N PRO A 501 -13.77 -9.82 -5.91
CA PRO A 501 -13.95 -8.39 -6.18
C PRO A 501 -12.68 -7.57 -5.90
N ALA A 502 -12.00 -7.87 -4.78
CA ALA A 502 -10.74 -7.23 -4.43
C ALA A 502 -9.66 -7.47 -5.49
N GLY A 503 -9.50 -8.73 -5.93
CA GLY A 503 -8.53 -9.10 -6.96
C GLY A 503 -8.81 -8.44 -8.30
N VAL A 504 -10.06 -8.47 -8.78
CA VAL A 504 -10.44 -7.81 -10.05
C VAL A 504 -10.22 -6.31 -9.96
N GLY A 505 -10.73 -5.66 -8.92
CA GLY A 505 -10.68 -4.20 -8.79
C GLY A 505 -9.25 -3.67 -8.69
N ILE A 506 -8.42 -4.24 -7.81
CA ILE A 506 -7.03 -3.74 -7.66
C ILE A 506 -6.21 -3.96 -8.94
N ALA A 507 -6.42 -5.06 -9.64
CA ALA A 507 -5.69 -5.36 -10.86
C ALA A 507 -6.03 -4.45 -12.03
N MET A 508 -7.17 -3.78 -12.00
CA MET A 508 -7.48 -2.71 -12.96
C MET A 508 -6.56 -1.49 -12.79
N LEU A 509 -6.00 -1.28 -11.60
CA LEU A 509 -5.20 -0.11 -11.24
C LEU A 509 -3.69 -0.33 -11.37
N ILE A 510 -3.24 -1.58 -11.34
CA ILE A 510 -1.82 -1.95 -11.44
C ILE A 510 -1.44 -2.36 -12.87
N PRO A 511 -0.13 -2.32 -13.21
CA PRO A 511 0.32 -2.75 -14.54
C PRO A 511 -0.06 -4.19 -14.84
N VAL A 512 -0.60 -4.44 -16.04
CA VAL A 512 -0.90 -5.80 -16.47
C VAL A 512 0.36 -6.69 -16.51
N SER A 513 1.53 -6.10 -16.77
CA SER A 513 2.81 -6.82 -16.74
C SER A 513 3.13 -7.40 -15.35
N ALA A 514 2.79 -6.70 -14.26
CA ALA A 514 2.90 -7.24 -12.92
C ALA A 514 1.85 -8.32 -12.63
N VAL A 515 0.61 -8.08 -13.06
CA VAL A 515 -0.51 -9.03 -12.87
C VAL A 515 -0.25 -10.36 -13.55
N THR A 516 0.29 -10.35 -14.78
CA THR A 516 0.63 -11.59 -15.52
C THR A 516 1.68 -12.41 -14.79
N VAL A 517 2.66 -11.76 -14.16
CA VAL A 517 3.72 -12.44 -13.41
C VAL A 517 3.22 -12.97 -12.07
N ILE A 518 2.32 -12.25 -11.38
CA ILE A 518 1.64 -12.74 -10.18
C ILE A 518 0.86 -14.02 -10.53
N PHE A 519 0.10 -14.00 -11.62
CA PHE A 519 -0.63 -15.19 -12.09
C PHE A 519 0.31 -16.35 -12.42
N LEU A 520 1.43 -16.07 -13.10
CA LEU A 520 2.45 -17.08 -13.38
C LEU A 520 3.01 -17.71 -12.09
N GLY A 521 3.28 -16.91 -11.06
CA GLY A 521 3.72 -17.39 -9.75
C GLY A 521 2.71 -18.38 -9.13
N ALA A 522 1.43 -18.07 -9.19
CA ALA A 522 0.38 -18.95 -8.71
C ALA A 522 0.25 -20.25 -9.52
N VAL A 523 0.43 -20.18 -10.84
CA VAL A 523 0.46 -21.36 -11.72
C VAL A 523 1.67 -22.24 -11.38
N LEU A 524 2.84 -21.64 -11.17
CA LEU A 524 4.05 -22.35 -10.74
C LEU A 524 3.82 -23.10 -9.43
N ASP A 525 3.15 -22.52 -8.43
CA ASP A 525 2.80 -23.20 -7.18
C ASP A 525 1.90 -24.41 -7.40
N VAL A 526 0.88 -24.28 -8.26
CA VAL A 526 -0.01 -25.40 -8.60
C VAL A 526 0.75 -26.53 -9.34
N VAL A 527 1.62 -26.19 -10.25
CA VAL A 527 2.47 -27.17 -10.96
C VAL A 527 3.42 -27.84 -9.97
N TRP A 528 4.07 -27.05 -9.11
CA TRP A 528 4.97 -27.58 -8.06
C TRP A 528 4.24 -28.53 -7.10
N THR A 529 3.03 -28.15 -6.68
CA THR A 529 2.17 -29.04 -5.85
C THR A 529 1.87 -30.37 -6.53
N ARG A 530 1.66 -30.38 -7.86
CA ARG A 530 1.38 -31.62 -8.61
C ARG A 530 2.62 -32.48 -8.84
N VAL A 531 3.76 -31.84 -9.13
CA VAL A 531 5.02 -32.55 -9.45
C VAL A 531 5.71 -33.06 -8.18
N SER A 532 5.75 -32.28 -7.12
CA SER A 532 6.45 -32.63 -5.89
C SER A 532 5.78 -32.01 -4.65
N PRO A 533 4.67 -32.59 -4.16
CA PRO A 533 3.93 -32.05 -3.01
C PRO A 533 4.78 -31.90 -1.74
N ALA A 534 5.72 -32.82 -1.52
CA ALA A 534 6.58 -32.80 -0.34
C ALA A 534 7.55 -31.60 -0.34
N THR A 535 8.19 -31.29 -1.47
CA THR A 535 9.10 -30.15 -1.57
C THR A 535 8.33 -28.82 -1.57
N GLN A 536 7.17 -28.77 -2.24
CA GLN A 536 6.30 -27.60 -2.22
C GLN A 536 5.89 -27.25 -0.78
N LYS A 537 5.38 -28.20 -0.01
CA LYS A 537 4.98 -27.96 1.39
C LYS A 537 6.12 -27.43 2.27
N HIS A 538 7.35 -27.85 2.02
CA HIS A 538 8.50 -27.45 2.85
C HIS A 538 9.18 -26.17 2.39
N TYR A 539 9.17 -25.84 1.11
CA TYR A 539 10.01 -24.77 0.56
C TYR A 539 9.24 -23.66 -0.13
N ALA A 540 7.96 -23.83 -0.53
CA ALA A 540 7.25 -22.87 -1.35
C ALA A 540 7.14 -21.50 -0.66
N ILE A 541 6.68 -21.47 0.58
CA ILE A 541 6.53 -20.21 1.33
C ILE A 541 7.89 -19.56 1.60
N ALA A 542 8.90 -20.35 2.03
CA ALA A 542 10.24 -19.82 2.28
C ALA A 542 10.88 -19.26 0.99
N SER A 543 10.78 -19.98 -0.14
CA SER A 543 11.28 -19.50 -1.43
C SER A 543 10.53 -18.26 -1.91
N ALA A 544 9.19 -18.26 -1.84
CA ALA A 544 8.37 -17.11 -2.21
C ALA A 544 8.73 -15.87 -1.38
N SER A 545 8.90 -16.04 -0.06
CA SER A 545 9.34 -14.98 0.85
C SER A 545 10.73 -14.46 0.49
N GLY A 546 11.66 -15.35 0.10
CA GLY A 546 12.98 -14.96 -0.41
C GLY A 546 12.90 -14.15 -1.70
N LEU A 547 12.03 -14.53 -2.65
CA LEU A 547 11.82 -13.78 -3.89
C LEU A 547 11.31 -12.36 -3.60
N ILE A 548 10.36 -12.21 -2.68
CA ILE A 548 9.84 -10.91 -2.24
C ILE A 548 10.95 -10.10 -1.55
N ALA A 549 11.67 -10.73 -0.63
CA ALA A 549 12.70 -10.11 0.17
C ALA A 549 13.86 -9.54 -0.67
N GLY A 550 14.32 -10.30 -1.66
CA GLY A 550 15.49 -9.95 -2.46
C GLY A 550 15.29 -8.69 -3.28
N GLU A 551 14.18 -8.60 -4.00
CA GLU A 551 13.81 -7.40 -4.78
C GLU A 551 13.59 -6.19 -3.86
N ALA A 552 12.82 -6.37 -2.76
CA ALA A 552 12.56 -5.31 -1.81
C ALA A 552 13.86 -4.77 -1.15
N LEU A 553 14.78 -5.66 -0.77
CA LEU A 553 16.04 -5.28 -0.15
C LEU A 553 16.91 -4.44 -1.11
N VAL A 554 17.07 -4.88 -2.35
CA VAL A 554 17.86 -4.16 -3.35
C VAL A 554 17.21 -2.84 -3.74
N ALA A 555 15.85 -2.81 -3.84
CA ALA A 555 15.09 -1.59 -4.13
C ALA A 555 15.27 -0.50 -3.06
N VAL A 556 15.62 -0.85 -1.83
CA VAL A 556 15.92 0.10 -0.74
C VAL A 556 17.41 0.42 -0.66
N LEU A 557 18.27 -0.60 -0.83
CA LEU A 557 19.73 -0.42 -0.72
C LEU A 557 20.29 0.49 -1.82
N ILE A 558 19.82 0.36 -3.06
CA ILE A 558 20.33 1.17 -4.19
C ILE A 558 20.15 2.67 -3.93
N PRO A 559 18.92 3.18 -3.65
CA PRO A 559 18.73 4.59 -3.35
C PRO A 559 19.50 5.08 -2.12
N LEU A 560 19.63 4.21 -1.10
CA LEU A 560 20.45 4.53 0.07
C LEU A 560 21.92 4.76 -0.33
N LEU A 561 22.49 3.86 -1.16
CA LEU A 561 23.86 3.97 -1.66
C LEU A 561 24.04 5.20 -2.56
N VAL A 562 23.04 5.55 -3.34
CA VAL A 562 23.02 6.78 -4.16
C VAL A 562 23.01 8.01 -3.27
N THR A 563 22.18 8.05 -2.23
CA THR A 563 22.03 9.19 -1.31
C THR A 563 23.33 9.49 -0.56
N ILE A 564 24.09 8.44 -0.17
CA ILE A 564 25.40 8.61 0.50
C ILE A 564 26.58 8.74 -0.47
N GLY A 565 26.31 8.85 -1.77
CA GLY A 565 27.33 9.09 -2.80
C GLY A 565 28.22 7.89 -3.15
N LEU A 566 27.84 6.67 -2.71
CA LEU A 566 28.59 5.44 -3.02
C LEU A 566 28.21 4.80 -4.36
N LEU A 567 27.08 5.17 -4.94
CA LEU A 567 26.60 4.66 -6.22
C LEU A 567 26.04 5.82 -7.05
N SER A 568 26.38 5.87 -8.33
CA SER A 568 25.71 6.70 -9.33
C SER A 568 24.89 5.79 -10.25
N LEU A 569 23.60 6.07 -10.39
CA LEU A 569 22.77 5.38 -11.38
C LEU A 569 23.00 6.01 -12.76
N PRO A 570 22.96 5.21 -13.83
CA PRO A 570 23.13 5.68 -15.19
C PRO A 570 22.02 6.62 -15.65
#